data_1a287a04532a780f60e471f911c42586
#
_entry.id   1a287a04532a780f60e471f911c42586
#
_cell.length_a   1.000
_cell.length_b   1.000
_cell.length_c   1.000
_cell.angle_alpha   90.00
_cell.angle_beta   90.00
_cell.angle_gamma   90.00
#
_symmetry.space_group_name_H-M   'P 1'
#
loop_
_entity.id
_entity.type
_entity.pdbx_description
1 polymer ?
#
loop_
_entity_poly.entity_id
_entity_poly.type
_entity_poly.pdbx_seq_one_letter_code
_entity_poly.pdbx_strand_id
1 'polypeptide(L)'
;SCKSENDILAEIFFLISNLYSSQEDYKRSNFYLNISNYLNPKFKFNLTLASENFYLMDKEKELKKILKNFDDQDEIYYWYSIKKEFEILKKKKGRDDSFKFLNSKIKNLNIKSPKFYFDLGNIYKGFEEYEKSIEKYNLALNGIRQDSDSYADILYRRGGSYERLKNYKNADEDLLLSLELNQDQPYVLNYLAYSWLERKIKIKKSMEMLLRAYKQKQDDPYIIDSVGWAYYLTDDYISAEKYLRKALLIMPDDPIVNDHYGDVLWRLNMKLQASYYWNAALISEDAEDQLKKNISNKLLFGLKNS
;
A
#
# COMPACT_ATOMS: atom_id res chain seq x y z
N SER A 1 -6.81 31.55 1.55
CA SER A 1 -6.65 32.64 0.56
C SER A 1 -5.65 33.63 1.10
N CYS A 2 -4.59 33.94 0.34
CA CYS A 2 -3.60 34.95 0.67
C CYS A 2 -4.32 36.30 0.77
N LYS A 3 -4.30 36.92 1.95
CA LYS A 3 -4.96 38.22 2.22
C LYS A 3 -3.95 39.33 2.49
N SER A 4 -2.69 39.00 2.70
CA SER A 4 -1.62 39.94 3.02
C SER A 4 -0.30 39.52 2.36
N GLU A 5 0.65 40.46 2.29
CA GLU A 5 2.01 40.16 1.82
C GLU A 5 2.69 39.09 2.67
N ASN A 6 2.45 39.07 3.98
CA ASN A 6 2.98 38.05 4.89
C ASN A 6 2.44 36.66 4.55
N ASP A 7 1.18 36.56 4.12
CA ASP A 7 0.62 35.25 3.71
C ASP A 7 1.35 34.72 2.48
N ILE A 8 1.63 35.57 1.49
CA ILE A 8 2.36 35.21 0.27
C ILE A 8 3.79 34.78 0.61
N LEU A 9 4.49 35.55 1.44
CA LEU A 9 5.85 35.21 1.88
C LEU A 9 5.87 33.89 2.67
N ALA A 10 4.87 33.67 3.53
CA ALA A 10 4.74 32.42 4.27
C ALA A 10 4.60 31.21 3.33
N GLU A 11 3.78 31.31 2.28
CA GLU A 11 3.63 30.25 1.29
C GLU A 11 4.92 30.01 0.49
N ILE A 12 5.66 31.08 0.12
CA ILE A 12 6.96 30.95 -0.55
C ILE A 12 7.95 30.18 0.34
N PHE A 13 8.07 30.54 1.63
CA PHE A 13 8.95 29.82 2.55
C PHE A 13 8.50 28.39 2.79
N PHE A 14 7.21 28.11 2.79
CA PHE A 14 6.69 26.75 2.82
C PHE A 14 7.10 25.94 1.59
N LEU A 15 7.01 26.50 0.38
CA LEU A 15 7.44 25.83 -0.85
C LEU A 15 8.94 25.53 -0.83
N ILE A 16 9.77 26.48 -0.36
CA ILE A 16 11.20 26.27 -0.16
C ILE A 16 11.45 25.13 0.85
N SER A 17 10.71 25.13 1.95
CA SER A 17 10.79 24.08 2.96
C SER A 17 10.46 22.70 2.39
N ASN A 18 9.40 22.62 1.59
CA ASN A 18 8.98 21.36 0.97
C ASN A 18 10.06 20.83 0.01
N LEU A 19 10.74 21.72 -0.74
CA LEU A 19 11.86 21.34 -1.58
C LEU A 19 13.02 20.75 -0.78
N TYR A 20 13.40 21.37 0.35
CA TYR A 20 14.44 20.81 1.22
C TYR A 20 14.01 19.49 1.89
N SER A 21 12.74 19.38 2.28
CA SER A 21 12.20 18.13 2.84
C SER A 21 12.26 16.98 1.82
N SER A 22 11.94 17.24 0.55
CA SER A 22 12.04 16.24 -0.52
C SER A 22 13.47 15.79 -0.84
N GLN A 23 14.46 16.59 -0.44
CA GLN A 23 15.90 16.28 -0.53
C GLN A 23 16.46 15.71 0.79
N GLU A 24 15.59 15.36 1.74
CA GLU A 24 15.94 14.84 3.07
C GLU A 24 16.74 15.83 3.95
N ASP A 25 16.87 17.10 3.54
CA ASP A 25 17.48 18.15 4.37
C ASP A 25 16.42 18.75 5.33
N TYR A 26 16.00 17.94 6.28
CA TYR A 26 14.96 18.29 7.25
C TYR A 26 15.36 19.48 8.16
N LYS A 27 16.65 19.70 8.37
CA LYS A 27 17.12 20.83 9.19
C LYS A 27 16.86 22.17 8.50
N ARG A 28 17.23 22.28 7.21
CA ARG A 28 16.94 23.49 6.43
C ARG A 28 15.44 23.64 6.19
N SER A 29 14.74 22.54 5.91
CA SER A 29 13.28 22.55 5.81
C SER A 29 12.66 23.17 7.06
N ASN A 30 12.97 22.67 8.25
CA ASN A 30 12.44 23.20 9.51
C ASN A 30 12.83 24.66 9.79
N PHE A 31 14.01 25.11 9.36
CA PHE A 31 14.39 26.51 9.44
C PHE A 31 13.42 27.42 8.64
N TYR A 32 13.15 27.09 7.38
CA TYR A 32 12.21 27.85 6.55
C TYR A 32 10.76 27.71 7.02
N LEU A 33 10.36 26.56 7.56
CA LEU A 33 9.04 26.38 8.20
C LEU A 33 8.84 27.31 9.39
N ASN A 34 9.88 27.54 10.20
CA ASN A 34 9.80 28.47 11.32
C ASN A 34 9.56 29.91 10.81
N ILE A 35 10.21 30.33 9.73
CA ILE A 35 9.98 31.64 9.10
C ILE A 35 8.55 31.73 8.58
N SER A 36 8.11 30.72 7.83
CA SER A 36 6.75 30.65 7.30
C SER A 36 5.69 30.73 8.42
N ASN A 37 5.89 29.97 9.50
CA ASN A 37 4.99 29.95 10.65
C ASN A 37 4.98 31.29 11.43
N TYR A 38 6.12 31.97 11.49
CA TYR A 38 6.21 33.30 12.08
C TYR A 38 5.41 34.33 11.28
N LEU A 39 5.49 34.28 9.94
CA LEU A 39 4.77 35.18 9.03
C LEU A 39 3.26 34.89 9.01
N ASN A 40 2.87 33.62 9.07
CA ASN A 40 1.46 33.20 9.11
C ASN A 40 1.25 31.99 10.06
N PRO A 41 1.00 32.24 11.37
CA PRO A 41 0.75 31.17 12.33
C PRO A 41 -0.52 30.34 12.06
N LYS A 42 -1.44 30.87 11.23
CA LYS A 42 -2.69 30.16 10.86
C LYS A 42 -2.49 29.18 9.70
N PHE A 43 -1.33 29.21 9.06
CA PHE A 43 -1.02 28.32 7.94
C PHE A 43 -0.58 26.94 8.46
N LYS A 44 -1.55 26.12 8.85
CA LYS A 44 -1.34 24.82 9.53
C LYS A 44 -0.52 23.80 8.71
N PHE A 45 -0.39 23.96 7.39
CA PHE A 45 0.50 23.13 6.57
C PHE A 45 1.96 23.18 7.04
N ASN A 46 2.40 24.28 7.63
CA ASN A 46 3.74 24.37 8.26
C ASN A 46 3.90 23.32 9.36
N LEU A 47 2.87 23.15 10.19
CA LEU A 47 2.89 22.20 11.30
C LEU A 47 2.85 20.74 10.81
N THR A 48 2.10 20.47 9.72
CA THR A 48 2.06 19.11 9.15
C THR A 48 3.42 18.73 8.57
N LEU A 49 4.06 19.60 7.77
CA LEU A 49 5.37 19.31 7.21
C LEU A 49 6.47 19.22 8.29
N ALA A 50 6.43 20.11 9.31
CA ALA A 50 7.35 20.01 10.45
C ALA A 50 7.17 18.68 11.21
N SER A 51 5.92 18.22 11.37
CA SER A 51 5.62 16.93 12.00
C SER A 51 6.23 15.76 11.21
N GLU A 52 6.10 15.77 9.87
CA GLU A 52 6.73 14.76 9.01
C GLU A 52 8.26 14.78 9.16
N ASN A 53 8.87 15.97 9.07
CA ASN A 53 10.31 16.12 9.22
C ASN A 53 10.82 15.57 10.57
N PHE A 54 10.15 15.91 11.69
CA PHE A 54 10.55 15.40 13.00
C PHE A 54 10.30 13.91 13.16
N TYR A 55 9.26 13.36 12.53
CA TYR A 55 9.01 11.92 12.49
C TYR A 55 10.14 11.19 11.76
N LEU A 56 10.54 11.67 10.57
CA LEU A 56 11.62 11.09 9.76
C LEU A 56 13.01 11.24 10.44
N MET A 57 13.19 12.28 11.27
CA MET A 57 14.40 12.50 12.07
C MET A 57 14.41 11.71 13.40
N ASP A 58 13.41 10.88 13.70
CA ASP A 58 13.20 10.22 15.00
C ASP A 58 13.15 11.18 16.21
N LYS A 59 12.77 12.46 16.00
CA LYS A 59 12.67 13.49 17.03
C LYS A 59 11.28 13.55 17.65
N GLU A 60 10.95 12.53 18.41
CA GLU A 60 9.60 12.35 18.96
C GLU A 60 9.16 13.46 19.93
N LYS A 61 10.09 14.02 20.74
CA LYS A 61 9.74 15.09 21.70
C LYS A 61 9.22 16.33 20.97
N GLU A 62 9.93 16.72 19.91
CA GLU A 62 9.57 17.85 19.05
C GLU A 62 8.27 17.56 18.29
N LEU A 63 8.16 16.37 17.74
CA LEU A 63 6.93 15.91 17.07
C LEU A 63 5.72 15.99 17.99
N LYS A 64 5.77 15.40 19.18
CA LYS A 64 4.67 15.47 20.17
C LYS A 64 4.31 16.90 20.59
N LYS A 65 5.31 17.81 20.63
CA LYS A 65 5.05 19.22 20.93
C LYS A 65 4.24 19.87 19.81
N ILE A 66 4.53 19.55 18.54
CA ILE A 66 3.77 20.07 17.40
C ILE A 66 2.37 19.48 17.36
N LEU A 67 2.19 18.16 17.55
CA LEU A 67 0.90 17.49 17.48
C LEU A 67 -0.13 18.06 18.49
N LYS A 68 0.33 18.64 19.59
CA LYS A 68 -0.54 19.32 20.57
C LYS A 68 -1.18 20.62 20.04
N ASN A 69 -0.69 21.17 18.92
CA ASN A 69 -1.30 22.36 18.29
C ASN A 69 -2.45 22.01 17.36
N PHE A 70 -2.73 20.74 17.15
CA PHE A 70 -3.91 20.26 16.41
C PHE A 70 -5.01 19.90 17.41
N ASP A 71 -5.95 20.81 17.57
CA ASP A 71 -7.10 20.65 18.46
C ASP A 71 -8.30 20.02 17.76
N ASP A 72 -9.31 19.65 18.53
CA ASP A 72 -10.54 18.99 18.08
C ASP A 72 -11.51 19.93 17.33
N GLN A 73 -11.26 21.25 17.32
CA GLN A 73 -12.05 22.21 16.56
C GLN A 73 -11.78 22.14 15.06
N ASP A 74 -10.61 21.64 14.66
CA ASP A 74 -10.25 21.39 13.27
C ASP A 74 -10.13 19.89 13.02
N GLU A 75 -11.26 19.26 12.71
CA GLU A 75 -11.39 17.81 12.54
C GLU A 75 -10.32 17.18 11.65
N ILE A 76 -9.93 17.85 10.56
CA ILE A 76 -8.95 17.34 9.59
C ILE A 76 -7.57 17.24 10.22
N TYR A 77 -7.12 18.30 10.89
CA TYR A 77 -5.80 18.33 11.53
C TYR A 77 -5.77 17.51 12.82
N TYR A 78 -6.89 17.46 13.55
CA TYR A 78 -7.00 16.58 14.71
C TYR A 78 -6.92 15.10 14.30
N TRP A 79 -7.58 14.70 13.22
CA TRP A 79 -7.43 13.36 12.66
C TRP A 79 -5.97 13.09 12.21
N TYR A 80 -5.32 14.06 11.59
CA TYR A 80 -3.91 13.97 11.24
C TYR A 80 -3.05 13.68 12.50
N SER A 81 -3.26 14.41 13.60
CA SER A 81 -2.49 14.20 14.85
C SER A 81 -2.70 12.79 15.42
N ILE A 82 -3.92 12.30 15.43
CA ILE A 82 -4.25 10.93 15.88
C ILE A 82 -3.53 9.89 15.02
N LYS A 83 -3.52 10.05 13.69
CA LYS A 83 -2.78 9.13 12.80
C LYS A 83 -1.28 9.13 13.09
N LYS A 84 -0.69 10.30 13.31
CA LYS A 84 0.74 10.38 13.65
C LYS A 84 1.06 9.76 15.01
N GLU A 85 0.25 9.96 16.02
CA GLU A 85 0.41 9.28 17.31
C GLU A 85 0.26 7.77 17.17
N PHE A 86 -0.69 7.32 16.35
CA PHE A 86 -0.87 5.91 16.03
C PHE A 86 0.38 5.30 15.37
N GLU A 87 0.98 5.98 14.36
CA GLU A 87 2.21 5.54 13.69
C GLU A 87 3.39 5.43 14.69
N ILE A 88 3.56 6.43 15.57
CA ILE A 88 4.59 6.41 16.60
C ILE A 88 4.39 5.22 17.56
N LEU A 89 3.16 4.99 18.00
CA LEU A 89 2.84 3.89 18.88
C LEU A 89 3.05 2.54 18.21
N LYS A 90 2.68 2.40 16.94
CA LYS A 90 2.91 1.19 16.14
C LYS A 90 4.41 0.86 16.06
N LYS A 91 5.25 1.87 15.81
CA LYS A 91 6.72 1.70 15.76
C LYS A 91 7.31 1.29 17.13
N LYS A 92 6.76 1.82 18.24
CA LYS A 92 7.36 1.64 19.57
C LYS A 92 6.79 0.50 20.39
N LYS A 93 5.48 0.29 20.32
CA LYS A 93 4.73 -0.64 21.18
C LYS A 93 4.09 -1.77 20.42
N GLY A 94 4.25 -1.74 19.08
CA GLY A 94 3.70 -2.75 18.20
C GLY A 94 2.23 -2.54 17.83
N ARG A 95 1.71 -3.56 17.16
CA ARG A 95 0.41 -3.56 16.50
C ARG A 95 -0.77 -3.39 17.47
N ASP A 96 -0.79 -4.18 18.53
CA ASP A 96 -1.97 -4.26 19.43
C ASP A 96 -2.19 -2.99 20.23
N ASP A 97 -1.14 -2.39 20.80
CA ASP A 97 -1.25 -1.17 21.59
C ASP A 97 -1.64 0.03 20.73
N SER A 98 -1.08 0.12 19.51
CA SER A 98 -1.46 1.17 18.56
C SER A 98 -2.92 1.05 18.14
N PHE A 99 -3.43 -0.17 17.96
CA PHE A 99 -4.81 -0.41 17.59
C PHE A 99 -5.80 -0.12 18.73
N LYS A 100 -5.44 -0.46 19.98
CA LYS A 100 -6.20 -0.07 21.17
C LYS A 100 -6.30 1.45 21.31
N PHE A 101 -5.17 2.15 21.12
CA PHE A 101 -5.14 3.61 21.12
C PHE A 101 -6.07 4.18 20.07
N LEU A 102 -5.95 3.75 18.81
CA LEU A 102 -6.79 4.21 17.70
C LEU A 102 -8.27 4.03 18.03
N ASN A 103 -8.68 2.82 18.44
CA ASN A 103 -10.06 2.51 18.77
C ASN A 103 -10.60 3.36 19.93
N SER A 104 -9.77 3.72 20.90
CA SER A 104 -10.17 4.63 21.99
C SER A 104 -10.45 6.05 21.50
N LYS A 105 -9.63 6.53 20.54
CA LYS A 105 -9.75 7.89 19.99
C LYS A 105 -10.93 8.04 19.03
N ILE A 106 -11.14 7.09 18.12
CA ILE A 106 -12.22 7.17 17.12
C ILE A 106 -13.62 7.10 17.72
N LYS A 107 -13.80 6.50 18.90
CA LYS A 107 -15.11 6.43 19.58
C LYS A 107 -15.71 7.80 19.86
N ASN A 108 -14.87 8.80 20.10
CA ASN A 108 -15.28 10.15 20.49
C ASN A 108 -15.23 11.14 19.31
N LEU A 109 -14.88 10.67 18.10
CA LEU A 109 -14.83 11.51 16.92
C LEU A 109 -16.18 11.52 16.20
N ASN A 110 -16.65 12.71 15.87
CA ASN A 110 -17.84 12.89 15.03
C ASN A 110 -17.50 13.32 13.60
N ILE A 111 -16.37 12.86 13.09
CA ILE A 111 -15.91 13.19 11.74
C ILE A 111 -16.69 12.36 10.74
N LYS A 112 -17.33 13.02 9.76
CA LYS A 112 -18.12 12.37 8.70
C LYS A 112 -17.54 12.58 7.30
N SER A 113 -16.25 12.92 7.20
CA SER A 113 -15.64 13.15 5.89
C SER A 113 -15.30 11.83 5.18
N PRO A 114 -15.48 11.75 3.86
CA PRO A 114 -15.09 10.57 3.08
C PRO A 114 -13.61 10.20 3.26
N LYS A 115 -12.74 11.22 3.36
CA LYS A 115 -11.30 11.02 3.61
C LYS A 115 -11.02 10.33 4.93
N PHE A 116 -11.73 10.71 6.00
CA PHE A 116 -11.60 10.05 7.30
C PHE A 116 -11.98 8.57 7.22
N TYR A 117 -13.11 8.26 6.59
CA TYR A 117 -13.55 6.87 6.43
C TYR A 117 -12.60 6.07 5.54
N PHE A 118 -12.07 6.68 4.48
CA PHE A 118 -11.07 6.05 3.63
C PHE A 118 -9.79 5.69 4.41
N ASP A 119 -9.26 6.63 5.19
CA ASP A 119 -8.08 6.41 6.02
C ASP A 119 -8.32 5.28 7.04
N LEU A 120 -9.49 5.29 7.72
CA LEU A 120 -9.87 4.19 8.62
C LEU A 120 -9.98 2.85 7.90
N GLY A 121 -10.58 2.83 6.72
CA GLY A 121 -10.65 1.63 5.89
C GLY A 121 -9.27 1.05 5.60
N ASN A 122 -8.31 1.91 5.23
CA ASN A 122 -6.93 1.51 4.98
C ASN A 122 -6.25 0.98 6.27
N ILE A 123 -6.46 1.62 7.40
CA ILE A 123 -5.91 1.15 8.68
C ILE A 123 -6.50 -0.22 9.05
N TYR A 124 -7.82 -0.40 9.01
CA TYR A 124 -8.46 -1.68 9.29
C TYR A 124 -7.98 -2.78 8.33
N LYS A 125 -7.84 -2.47 7.03
CA LYS A 125 -7.26 -3.40 6.04
C LYS A 125 -5.83 -3.83 6.42
N GLY A 126 -4.98 -2.89 6.84
CA GLY A 126 -3.62 -3.16 7.30
C GLY A 126 -3.56 -3.97 8.60
N PHE A 127 -4.64 -4.04 9.36
CA PHE A 127 -4.83 -4.92 10.52
C PHE A 127 -5.60 -6.20 10.21
N GLU A 128 -5.87 -6.47 8.94
CA GLU A 128 -6.60 -7.66 8.46
C GLU A 128 -8.06 -7.74 8.96
N GLU A 129 -8.58 -6.62 9.48
CA GLU A 129 -9.97 -6.46 9.89
C GLU A 129 -10.82 -6.09 8.66
N TYR A 130 -10.92 -7.03 7.71
CA TYR A 130 -11.43 -6.76 6.37
C TYR A 130 -12.91 -6.36 6.35
N GLU A 131 -13.74 -6.93 7.23
CA GLU A 131 -15.15 -6.56 7.35
C GLU A 131 -15.30 -5.10 7.79
N LYS A 132 -14.52 -4.66 8.80
CA LYS A 132 -14.52 -3.27 9.25
C LYS A 132 -13.96 -2.33 8.19
N SER A 133 -12.95 -2.79 7.46
CA SER A 133 -12.39 -2.06 6.32
C SER A 133 -13.45 -1.78 5.25
N ILE A 134 -14.23 -2.81 4.86
CA ILE A 134 -15.33 -2.70 3.90
C ILE A 134 -16.41 -1.73 4.40
N GLU A 135 -16.80 -1.83 5.66
CA GLU A 135 -17.76 -0.90 6.27
C GLU A 135 -17.31 0.57 6.13
N LYS A 136 -16.03 0.85 6.40
CA LYS A 136 -15.51 2.21 6.30
C LYS A 136 -15.38 2.69 4.85
N TYR A 137 -14.99 1.82 3.92
CA TYR A 137 -15.00 2.16 2.50
C TYR A 137 -16.42 2.44 1.98
N ASN A 138 -17.43 1.70 2.45
CA ASN A 138 -18.84 2.00 2.12
C ASN A 138 -19.23 3.41 2.56
N LEU A 139 -18.85 3.81 3.78
CA LEU A 139 -19.12 5.16 4.27
C LEU A 139 -18.35 6.23 3.47
N ALA A 140 -17.13 5.93 3.04
CA ALA A 140 -16.35 6.83 2.18
C ALA A 140 -17.00 7.02 0.81
N LEU A 141 -17.46 5.94 0.18
CA LEU A 141 -18.10 5.98 -1.14
C LEU A 141 -19.41 6.79 -1.14
N ASN A 142 -20.18 6.75 -0.04
CA ASN A 142 -21.43 7.51 0.07
C ASN A 142 -21.24 9.04 0.01
N GLY A 143 -20.05 9.54 0.25
CA GLY A 143 -19.75 10.98 0.28
C GLY A 143 -18.93 11.49 -0.92
N ILE A 144 -18.67 10.65 -1.92
CA ILE A 144 -17.82 10.98 -3.08
C ILE A 144 -18.60 10.82 -4.38
N ARG A 145 -18.29 11.67 -5.36
CA ARG A 145 -18.85 11.55 -6.71
C ARG A 145 -18.40 10.24 -7.36
N GLN A 146 -19.35 9.52 -7.94
CA GLN A 146 -19.13 8.19 -8.51
C GLN A 146 -18.21 8.18 -9.75
N ASP A 147 -18.04 9.32 -10.43
CA ASP A 147 -17.20 9.48 -11.62
C ASP A 147 -15.80 10.02 -11.29
N SER A 148 -15.38 10.03 -10.03
CA SER A 148 -14.09 10.57 -9.60
C SER A 148 -13.02 9.50 -9.46
N ASP A 149 -11.75 9.88 -9.68
CA ASP A 149 -10.59 9.01 -9.42
C ASP A 149 -10.56 8.49 -7.97
N SER A 150 -10.99 9.32 -7.01
CA SER A 150 -11.09 8.92 -5.60
C SER A 150 -12.11 7.81 -5.38
N TYR A 151 -13.21 7.80 -6.13
CA TYR A 151 -14.20 6.73 -6.08
C TYR A 151 -13.61 5.41 -6.61
N ALA A 152 -12.89 5.48 -7.74
CA ALA A 152 -12.20 4.34 -8.31
C ALA A 152 -11.12 3.76 -7.35
N ASP A 153 -10.34 4.61 -6.67
CA ASP A 153 -9.34 4.16 -5.68
C ASP A 153 -10.00 3.46 -4.48
N ILE A 154 -11.13 3.99 -3.98
CA ILE A 154 -11.85 3.35 -2.88
C ILE A 154 -12.40 1.98 -3.30
N LEU A 155 -12.95 1.86 -4.51
CA LEU A 155 -13.40 0.58 -5.07
C LEU A 155 -12.25 -0.42 -5.13
N TYR A 156 -11.09 -0.02 -5.64
CA TYR A 156 -9.89 -0.86 -5.65
C TYR A 156 -9.54 -1.38 -4.25
N ARG A 157 -9.52 -0.48 -3.25
CA ARG A 157 -9.19 -0.85 -1.87
C ARG A 157 -10.23 -1.78 -1.26
N ARG A 158 -11.53 -1.52 -1.49
CA ARG A 158 -12.64 -2.34 -1.01
C ARG A 158 -12.67 -3.70 -1.70
N GLY A 159 -12.47 -3.73 -3.01
CA GLY A 159 -12.35 -4.95 -3.79
C GLY A 159 -11.23 -5.86 -3.26
N GLY A 160 -10.08 -5.29 -2.91
CA GLY A 160 -9.02 -6.04 -2.25
C GLY A 160 -9.42 -6.59 -0.87
N SER A 161 -10.24 -5.89 -0.09
CA SER A 161 -10.74 -6.42 1.20
C SER A 161 -11.75 -7.54 0.99
N TYR A 162 -12.62 -7.45 -0.03
CA TYR A 162 -13.52 -8.53 -0.40
C TYR A 162 -12.76 -9.78 -0.86
N GLU A 163 -11.68 -9.58 -1.63
CA GLU A 163 -10.83 -10.69 -2.12
C GLU A 163 -10.19 -11.46 -0.95
N ARG A 164 -9.63 -10.76 0.03
CA ARG A 164 -9.05 -11.37 1.24
C ARG A 164 -10.08 -12.18 2.05
N LEU A 165 -11.34 -11.79 2.03
CA LEU A 165 -12.47 -12.56 2.59
C LEU A 165 -12.98 -13.66 1.65
N LYS A 166 -12.34 -13.87 0.48
CA LYS A 166 -12.78 -14.82 -0.55
C LYS A 166 -14.18 -14.51 -1.12
N ASN A 167 -14.66 -13.29 -0.92
CA ASN A 167 -15.90 -12.81 -1.54
C ASN A 167 -15.59 -12.31 -2.96
N TYR A 168 -15.23 -13.25 -3.82
CA TYR A 168 -14.71 -12.97 -5.15
C TYR A 168 -15.72 -12.27 -6.08
N LYS A 169 -17.00 -12.46 -5.86
CA LYS A 169 -18.03 -11.78 -6.66
C LYS A 169 -17.94 -10.26 -6.44
N ASN A 170 -18.02 -9.82 -5.20
CA ASN A 170 -17.97 -8.39 -4.87
C ASN A 170 -16.57 -7.81 -5.16
N ALA A 171 -15.50 -8.61 -4.99
CA ALA A 171 -14.15 -8.20 -5.35
C ALA A 171 -14.04 -7.91 -6.85
N ASP A 172 -14.49 -8.84 -7.71
CA ASP A 172 -14.46 -8.67 -9.17
C ASP A 172 -15.32 -7.48 -9.61
N GLU A 173 -16.52 -7.29 -9.03
CA GLU A 173 -17.40 -6.16 -9.33
C GLU A 173 -16.73 -4.81 -9.01
N ASP A 174 -16.15 -4.66 -7.84
CA ASP A 174 -15.46 -3.43 -7.43
C ASP A 174 -14.23 -3.14 -8.30
N LEU A 175 -13.40 -4.16 -8.54
CA LEU A 175 -12.17 -3.99 -9.32
C LEU A 175 -12.46 -3.69 -10.79
N LEU A 176 -13.48 -4.34 -11.38
CA LEU A 176 -13.92 -4.05 -12.74
C LEU A 176 -14.50 -2.64 -12.87
N LEU A 177 -15.34 -2.21 -11.92
CA LEU A 177 -15.89 -0.85 -11.92
C LEU A 177 -14.79 0.20 -11.72
N SER A 178 -13.78 -0.08 -10.86
CA SER A 178 -12.60 0.79 -10.73
C SER A 178 -11.87 0.96 -12.07
N LEU A 179 -11.70 -0.12 -12.84
CA LEU A 179 -11.08 -0.07 -14.18
C LEU A 179 -11.98 0.55 -15.26
N GLU A 180 -13.30 0.48 -15.12
CA GLU A 180 -14.22 1.18 -16.00
C GLU A 180 -14.13 2.69 -15.85
N LEU A 181 -14.02 3.15 -14.61
CA LEU A 181 -13.87 4.58 -14.28
C LEU A 181 -12.50 5.13 -14.66
N ASN A 182 -11.47 4.34 -14.50
CA ASN A 182 -10.10 4.70 -14.87
C ASN A 182 -9.38 3.45 -15.41
N GLN A 183 -9.20 3.39 -16.72
CA GLN A 183 -8.68 2.20 -17.41
C GLN A 183 -7.16 1.99 -17.26
N ASP A 184 -6.43 3.04 -16.91
CA ASP A 184 -4.97 3.05 -16.86
C ASP A 184 -4.43 2.97 -15.41
N GLN A 185 -4.93 1.99 -14.65
CA GLN A 185 -4.51 1.72 -13.29
C GLN A 185 -3.69 0.41 -13.24
N PRO A 186 -2.36 0.45 -13.37
CA PRO A 186 -1.54 -0.76 -13.48
C PRO A 186 -1.69 -1.68 -12.26
N TYR A 187 -1.84 -1.13 -11.06
CA TYR A 187 -2.01 -1.93 -9.85
C TYR A 187 -3.37 -2.62 -9.76
N VAL A 188 -4.44 -2.00 -10.26
CA VAL A 188 -5.77 -2.62 -10.31
C VAL A 188 -5.80 -3.72 -11.36
N LEU A 189 -5.21 -3.46 -12.56
CA LEU A 189 -5.04 -4.46 -13.61
C LEU A 189 -4.28 -5.68 -13.08
N ASN A 190 -3.15 -5.44 -12.42
CA ASN A 190 -2.33 -6.50 -11.82
C ASN A 190 -3.11 -7.29 -10.77
N TYR A 191 -3.74 -6.60 -9.83
CA TYR A 191 -4.43 -7.25 -8.71
C TYR A 191 -5.59 -8.14 -9.18
N LEU A 192 -6.45 -7.62 -10.07
CA LEU A 192 -7.57 -8.38 -10.60
C LEU A 192 -7.11 -9.58 -11.44
N ALA A 193 -6.13 -9.36 -12.31
CA ALA A 193 -5.58 -10.40 -13.16
C ALA A 193 -4.93 -11.52 -12.33
N TYR A 194 -4.11 -11.16 -11.34
CA TYR A 194 -3.49 -12.12 -10.43
C TYR A 194 -4.54 -12.92 -9.65
N SER A 195 -5.57 -12.27 -9.09
CA SER A 195 -6.68 -12.95 -8.41
C SER A 195 -7.41 -13.94 -9.32
N TRP A 196 -7.57 -13.63 -10.61
CA TRP A 196 -8.16 -14.56 -11.57
C TRP A 196 -7.21 -15.74 -11.89
N LEU A 197 -5.90 -15.50 -11.96
CA LEU A 197 -4.90 -16.56 -12.18
C LEU A 197 -4.90 -17.57 -11.02
N GLU A 198 -4.88 -17.09 -9.78
CA GLU A 198 -4.95 -17.94 -8.58
C GLU A 198 -6.22 -18.80 -8.55
N ARG A 199 -7.33 -18.29 -9.05
CA ARG A 199 -8.59 -19.02 -9.21
C ARG A 199 -8.66 -19.86 -10.48
N LYS A 200 -7.63 -19.82 -11.33
CA LYS A 200 -7.55 -20.51 -12.62
C LYS A 200 -8.71 -20.17 -13.58
N ILE A 201 -9.17 -18.93 -13.54
CA ILE A 201 -10.24 -18.41 -14.42
C ILE A 201 -9.71 -17.28 -15.31
N LYS A 202 -10.34 -17.10 -16.47
CA LYS A 202 -10.06 -15.99 -17.40
C LYS A 202 -8.57 -15.78 -17.72
N ILE A 203 -7.76 -16.85 -17.75
CA ILE A 203 -6.29 -16.82 -17.87
C ILE A 203 -5.81 -15.94 -19.04
N LYS A 204 -6.42 -16.06 -20.23
CA LYS A 204 -6.06 -15.23 -21.38
C LYS A 204 -6.27 -13.73 -21.12
N LYS A 205 -7.42 -13.37 -20.55
CA LYS A 205 -7.72 -11.97 -20.20
C LYS A 205 -6.78 -11.44 -19.11
N SER A 206 -6.44 -12.28 -18.13
CA SER A 206 -5.46 -11.96 -17.11
C SER A 206 -4.10 -11.63 -17.72
N MET A 207 -3.61 -12.45 -18.66
CA MET A 207 -2.36 -12.20 -19.36
C MET A 207 -2.38 -10.85 -20.10
N GLU A 208 -3.46 -10.53 -20.83
CA GLU A 208 -3.60 -9.23 -21.52
C GLU A 208 -3.54 -8.05 -20.54
N MET A 209 -4.23 -8.17 -19.40
CA MET A 209 -4.24 -7.14 -18.36
C MET A 209 -2.86 -6.96 -17.70
N LEU A 210 -2.16 -8.05 -17.42
CA LEU A 210 -0.81 -8.01 -16.85
C LEU A 210 0.20 -7.40 -17.81
N LEU A 211 0.15 -7.72 -19.09
CA LEU A 211 1.01 -7.12 -20.10
C LEU A 211 0.75 -5.60 -20.25
N ARG A 212 -0.52 -5.15 -20.12
CA ARG A 212 -0.86 -3.72 -20.07
C ARG A 212 -0.29 -3.06 -18.82
N ALA A 213 -0.39 -3.69 -17.65
CA ALA A 213 0.19 -3.20 -16.41
C ALA A 213 1.71 -3.09 -16.51
N TYR A 214 2.35 -4.14 -17.01
CA TYR A 214 3.80 -4.20 -17.22
C TYR A 214 4.30 -3.11 -18.18
N LYS A 215 3.57 -2.83 -19.26
CA LYS A 215 3.94 -1.74 -20.19
C LYS A 215 4.03 -0.38 -19.50
N GLN A 216 3.22 -0.16 -18.45
CA GLN A 216 3.20 1.10 -17.69
C GLN A 216 4.22 1.11 -16.54
N LYS A 217 4.53 -0.06 -15.96
CA LYS A 217 5.39 -0.22 -14.78
C LYS A 217 6.37 -1.37 -15.00
N GLN A 218 7.35 -1.15 -15.88
CA GLN A 218 8.29 -2.19 -16.31
C GLN A 218 9.30 -2.61 -15.24
N ASP A 219 9.47 -1.79 -14.19
CA ASP A 219 10.41 -2.04 -13.10
C ASP A 219 9.71 -2.38 -11.78
N ASP A 220 8.38 -2.54 -11.79
CA ASP A 220 7.64 -2.97 -10.61
C ASP A 220 7.73 -4.49 -10.47
N PRO A 221 8.40 -5.00 -9.41
CA PRO A 221 8.67 -6.43 -9.27
C PRO A 221 7.42 -7.28 -9.07
N TYR A 222 6.36 -6.73 -8.44
CA TYR A 222 5.10 -7.45 -8.24
C TYR A 222 4.34 -7.65 -9.55
N ILE A 223 4.41 -6.66 -10.44
CA ILE A 223 3.81 -6.78 -11.78
C ILE A 223 4.64 -7.75 -12.63
N ILE A 224 5.98 -7.69 -12.54
CA ILE A 224 6.87 -8.59 -13.26
C ILE A 224 6.65 -10.03 -12.83
N ASP A 225 6.55 -10.30 -11.52
CA ASP A 225 6.25 -11.61 -10.96
C ASP A 225 4.91 -12.16 -11.48
N SER A 226 3.86 -11.34 -11.42
CA SER A 226 2.53 -11.72 -11.91
C SER A 226 2.52 -12.07 -13.40
N VAL A 227 3.29 -11.36 -14.23
CA VAL A 227 3.46 -11.70 -15.66
C VAL A 227 4.18 -13.06 -15.79
N GLY A 228 5.23 -13.27 -15.04
CA GLY A 228 5.96 -14.55 -15.03
C GLY A 228 5.08 -15.71 -14.59
N TRP A 229 4.26 -15.50 -13.55
CA TRP A 229 3.29 -16.49 -13.07
C TRP A 229 2.21 -16.80 -14.11
N ALA A 230 1.72 -15.78 -14.84
CA ALA A 230 0.80 -16.01 -15.94
C ALA A 230 1.38 -16.87 -17.07
N TYR A 231 2.66 -16.66 -17.42
CA TYR A 231 3.36 -17.52 -18.38
C TYR A 231 3.53 -18.95 -17.83
N TYR A 232 3.83 -19.10 -16.55
CA TYR A 232 3.90 -20.44 -15.91
C TYR A 232 2.58 -21.20 -16.03
N LEU A 233 1.44 -20.53 -15.75
CA LEU A 233 0.11 -21.13 -15.83
C LEU A 233 -0.36 -21.41 -17.27
N THR A 234 0.35 -20.90 -18.26
CA THR A 234 0.13 -21.19 -19.69
C THR A 234 1.19 -22.10 -20.29
N ASP A 235 1.99 -22.77 -19.43
CA ASP A 235 3.05 -23.73 -19.78
C ASP A 235 4.21 -23.14 -20.62
N ASP A 236 4.29 -21.80 -20.76
CA ASP A 236 5.45 -21.12 -21.34
C ASP A 236 6.53 -20.88 -20.28
N TYR A 237 7.19 -21.96 -19.87
CA TYR A 237 8.19 -21.92 -18.80
C TYR A 237 9.43 -21.11 -19.14
N ILE A 238 9.75 -20.93 -20.43
CA ILE A 238 10.88 -20.10 -20.86
C ILE A 238 10.60 -18.62 -20.62
N SER A 239 9.43 -18.15 -21.03
CA SER A 239 9.01 -16.78 -20.76
C SER A 239 8.81 -16.57 -19.25
N ALA A 240 8.23 -17.54 -18.54
CA ALA A 240 8.06 -17.49 -17.09
C ALA A 240 9.42 -17.30 -16.37
N GLU A 241 10.44 -18.09 -16.72
CA GLU A 241 11.79 -17.97 -16.16
C GLU A 241 12.36 -16.59 -16.35
N LYS A 242 12.26 -16.05 -17.55
CA LYS A 242 12.78 -14.71 -17.88
C LYS A 242 12.18 -13.61 -16.99
N TYR A 243 10.86 -13.61 -16.81
CA TYR A 243 10.19 -12.58 -16.02
C TYR A 243 10.41 -12.80 -14.51
N LEU A 244 10.27 -14.03 -14.02
CA LEU A 244 10.46 -14.31 -12.60
C LEU A 244 11.90 -14.07 -12.15
N ARG A 245 12.89 -14.39 -12.98
CA ARG A 245 14.29 -14.02 -12.72
C ARG A 245 14.47 -12.50 -12.64
N LYS A 246 13.79 -11.73 -13.51
CA LYS A 246 13.81 -10.26 -13.42
C LYS A 246 13.20 -9.77 -12.11
N ALA A 247 12.07 -10.32 -11.68
CA ALA A 247 11.46 -9.98 -10.39
C ALA A 247 12.38 -10.30 -9.21
N LEU A 248 13.00 -11.49 -9.23
CA LEU A 248 13.94 -11.96 -8.21
C LEU A 248 15.18 -11.05 -8.09
N LEU A 249 15.70 -10.51 -9.20
CA LEU A 249 16.83 -9.57 -9.17
C LEU A 249 16.49 -8.27 -8.44
N ILE A 250 15.22 -7.89 -8.41
CA ILE A 250 14.76 -6.66 -7.72
C ILE A 250 14.36 -6.98 -6.27
N MET A 251 13.74 -8.14 -6.04
CA MET A 251 13.29 -8.61 -4.72
C MET A 251 13.85 -10.01 -4.41
N PRO A 252 15.15 -10.14 -4.10
CA PRO A 252 15.80 -11.44 -3.90
C PRO A 252 15.27 -12.20 -2.67
N ASP A 253 14.75 -11.49 -1.67
CA ASP A 253 14.32 -12.10 -0.40
C ASP A 253 12.80 -12.30 -0.31
N ASP A 254 12.03 -11.92 -1.35
CA ASP A 254 10.57 -12.10 -1.33
C ASP A 254 10.20 -13.59 -1.43
N PRO A 255 9.43 -14.13 -0.46
CA PRO A 255 9.14 -15.57 -0.42
C PRO A 255 8.24 -16.03 -1.55
N ILE A 256 7.34 -15.20 -2.07
CA ILE A 256 6.44 -15.56 -3.17
C ILE A 256 7.22 -15.64 -4.48
N VAL A 257 8.06 -14.64 -4.76
CA VAL A 257 8.90 -14.60 -5.96
C VAL A 257 9.86 -15.80 -5.99
N ASN A 258 10.48 -16.13 -4.84
CA ASN A 258 11.34 -17.32 -4.71
C ASN A 258 10.57 -18.62 -4.93
N ASP A 259 9.33 -18.73 -4.41
CA ASP A 259 8.49 -19.92 -4.60
C ASP A 259 8.09 -20.08 -6.07
N HIS A 260 7.62 -19.02 -6.72
CA HIS A 260 7.26 -19.02 -8.14
C HIS A 260 8.46 -19.36 -9.03
N TYR A 261 9.62 -18.77 -8.74
CA TYR A 261 10.84 -19.07 -9.52
C TYR A 261 11.28 -20.53 -9.34
N GLY A 262 11.19 -21.06 -8.13
CA GLY A 262 11.41 -22.47 -7.85
C GLY A 262 10.49 -23.38 -8.66
N ASP A 263 9.21 -23.04 -8.75
CA ASP A 263 8.22 -23.82 -9.52
C ASP A 263 8.58 -23.89 -11.01
N VAL A 264 8.98 -22.75 -11.59
CA VAL A 264 9.42 -22.68 -12.99
C VAL A 264 10.68 -23.50 -13.23
N LEU A 265 11.68 -23.36 -12.37
CA LEU A 265 12.94 -24.14 -12.47
C LEU A 265 12.67 -25.64 -12.38
N TRP A 266 11.75 -26.07 -11.53
CA TRP A 266 11.35 -27.47 -11.46
C TRP A 266 10.76 -27.97 -12.78
N ARG A 267 9.87 -27.20 -13.42
CA ARG A 267 9.30 -27.53 -14.74
C ARG A 267 10.37 -27.57 -15.84
N LEU A 268 11.39 -26.74 -15.74
CA LEU A 268 12.56 -26.75 -16.64
C LEU A 268 13.57 -27.87 -16.32
N ASN A 269 13.24 -28.80 -15.42
CA ASN A 269 14.09 -29.90 -14.98
C ASN A 269 15.37 -29.46 -14.24
N MET A 270 15.42 -28.24 -13.73
CA MET A 270 16.52 -27.68 -12.93
C MET A 270 16.25 -27.88 -11.42
N LYS A 271 16.11 -29.14 -11.01
CA LYS A 271 15.58 -29.52 -9.68
C LYS A 271 16.41 -29.02 -8.50
N LEU A 272 17.74 -29.02 -8.61
CA LEU A 272 18.60 -28.51 -7.53
C LEU A 272 18.42 -27.01 -7.32
N GLN A 273 18.35 -26.25 -8.41
CA GLN A 273 18.09 -24.80 -8.33
C GLN A 273 16.67 -24.55 -7.79
N ALA A 274 15.66 -25.30 -8.22
CA ALA A 274 14.32 -25.20 -7.69
C ALA A 274 14.29 -25.38 -6.16
N SER A 275 14.95 -26.42 -5.66
CA SER A 275 15.06 -26.68 -4.21
C SER A 275 15.78 -25.54 -3.47
N TYR A 276 16.79 -24.91 -4.08
CA TYR A 276 17.48 -23.76 -3.50
C TYR A 276 16.52 -22.59 -3.27
N TYR A 277 15.74 -22.20 -4.28
CA TYR A 277 14.81 -21.07 -4.18
C TYR A 277 13.60 -21.39 -3.27
N TRP A 278 13.08 -22.61 -3.30
CA TRP A 278 12.07 -23.05 -2.34
C TRP A 278 12.58 -23.00 -0.88
N ASN A 279 13.84 -23.37 -0.63
CA ASN A 279 14.43 -23.21 0.70
C ASN A 279 14.58 -21.73 1.09
N ALA A 280 14.99 -20.86 0.17
CA ALA A 280 15.06 -19.42 0.42
C ALA A 280 13.67 -18.87 0.83
N ALA A 281 12.62 -19.24 0.10
CA ALA A 281 11.25 -18.87 0.45
C ALA A 281 10.81 -19.45 1.82
N LEU A 282 11.17 -20.70 2.13
CA LEU A 282 10.79 -21.37 3.37
C LEU A 282 11.36 -20.70 4.63
N ILE A 283 12.62 -20.24 4.55
CA ILE A 283 13.32 -19.62 5.69
C ILE A 283 13.01 -18.12 5.85
N SER A 284 12.31 -17.51 4.90
CA SER A 284 11.92 -16.11 4.99
C SER A 284 11.00 -15.88 6.20
N GLU A 285 11.29 -14.81 6.97
CA GLU A 285 10.43 -14.38 8.08
C GLU A 285 9.08 -13.87 7.59
N ASP A 286 9.05 -13.32 6.37
CA ASP A 286 7.84 -12.76 5.74
C ASP A 286 6.92 -13.83 5.11
N ALA A 287 7.35 -15.09 5.05
CA ALA A 287 6.55 -16.17 4.50
C ALA A 287 5.41 -16.58 5.44
N GLU A 288 4.17 -16.53 4.92
CA GLU A 288 2.97 -17.00 5.63
C GLU A 288 3.05 -18.53 5.91
N ASP A 289 2.47 -18.98 7.02
CA ASP A 289 2.49 -20.41 7.43
C ASP A 289 1.95 -21.35 6.35
N GLN A 290 0.91 -20.93 5.62
CA GLN A 290 0.35 -21.74 4.53
C GLN A 290 1.34 -21.88 3.37
N LEU A 291 2.07 -20.84 3.02
CA LEU A 291 3.13 -20.89 2.01
C LEU A 291 4.25 -21.83 2.46
N LYS A 292 4.75 -21.70 3.69
CA LYS A 292 5.78 -22.57 4.27
C LYS A 292 5.38 -24.04 4.21
N LYS A 293 4.12 -24.35 4.52
CA LYS A 293 3.58 -25.72 4.42
C LYS A 293 3.57 -26.23 2.97
N ASN A 294 3.15 -25.41 2.03
CA ASN A 294 3.14 -25.79 0.61
C ASN A 294 4.56 -26.03 0.09
N ILE A 295 5.51 -25.15 0.43
CA ILE A 295 6.92 -25.27 0.04
C ILE A 295 7.55 -26.53 0.64
N SER A 296 7.27 -26.85 1.91
CA SER A 296 7.76 -28.07 2.53
C SER A 296 7.30 -29.32 1.77
N ASN A 297 6.06 -29.34 1.29
CA ASN A 297 5.56 -30.44 0.46
C ASN A 297 6.27 -30.47 -0.92
N LYS A 298 6.56 -29.32 -1.54
CA LYS A 298 7.31 -29.26 -2.80
C LYS A 298 8.73 -29.79 -2.64
N LEU A 299 9.40 -29.47 -1.54
CA LEU A 299 10.74 -29.97 -1.24
C LEU A 299 10.79 -31.50 -1.03
N LEU A 300 9.75 -32.09 -0.41
CA LEU A 300 9.68 -33.54 -0.15
C LEU A 300 9.26 -34.33 -1.39
N PHE A 301 8.30 -33.83 -2.16
CA PHE A 301 7.61 -34.63 -3.19
C PHE A 301 7.74 -34.05 -4.59
N GLY A 302 8.31 -32.85 -4.73
CA GLY A 302 8.32 -32.10 -5.97
C GLY A 302 6.93 -31.54 -6.32
N LEU A 303 6.84 -30.93 -7.51
CA LEU A 303 5.53 -30.54 -8.05
C LEU A 303 4.82 -31.75 -8.61
N LYS A 304 3.54 -31.92 -8.26
CA LYS A 304 2.69 -32.93 -8.91
C LYS A 304 2.61 -32.63 -10.41
N ASN A 305 2.64 -33.67 -11.23
CA ASN A 305 2.32 -33.50 -12.63
C ASN A 305 0.85 -33.08 -12.72
N SER A 306 0.62 -31.90 -13.30
CA SER A 306 -0.73 -31.37 -13.61
C SER A 306 -1.33 -32.08 -14.80
#